data_44ea337ca3a08110d09d96ffacd6b0ac
#
_entry.id   44ea337ca3a08110d09d96ffacd6b0ac
#
_cell.length_a   1.000
_cell.length_b   1.000
_cell.length_c   1.000
_cell.angle_alpha   90.00
_cell.angle_beta   90.00
_cell.angle_gamma   90.00
#
_symmetry.space_group_name_H-M   'P 1'
#
loop_
_entity.id
_entity.type
_entity.pdbx_description
1 polymer ?
#
loop_
_entity_poly.entity_id
_entity_poly.type
_entity_poly.pdbx_seq_one_letter_code
_entity_poly.pdbx_strand_id
1 'polypeptide(L)'
;MKALLLDTHCWAWSLYNYSKLSANAQDAVERAETIYVSPVTFLEIGQKVRTGKWPEMAPYIHQLSALLEKQGGAVAALEPSICVDAALLEWDWRDPFDRLIAATANYYALPLVSADSVFDGRVPRIW
;
A
#
# COMPACT_ATOMS: atom_id res chain seq x y z
N MET A 1 8.06 15.56 5.04
CA MET A 1 6.90 14.62 4.97
C MET A 1 6.94 13.71 6.17
N LYS A 2 5.86 13.70 6.94
CA LYS A 2 5.84 12.91 8.18
C LYS A 2 5.40 11.48 7.97
N ALA A 3 4.40 11.24 7.14
CA ALA A 3 3.85 9.91 6.93
C ALA A 3 3.36 9.74 5.51
N LEU A 4 3.34 8.52 5.05
CA LEU A 4 2.80 8.13 3.74
C LEU A 4 2.22 6.73 3.81
N LEU A 5 1.41 6.40 2.81
CA LEU A 5 0.85 5.06 2.62
C LEU A 5 1.53 4.41 1.42
N LEU A 6 1.97 3.18 1.55
CA LEU A 6 2.47 2.39 0.43
C LEU A 6 1.34 1.54 -0.12
N ASP A 7 1.21 1.47 -1.45
CA ASP A 7 0.33 0.46 -2.02
C ASP A 7 0.98 -0.93 -1.91
N THR A 8 0.22 -1.96 -2.27
CA THR A 8 0.65 -3.34 -2.07
C THR A 8 1.95 -3.66 -2.79
N HIS A 9 2.07 -3.28 -4.07
CA HIS A 9 3.28 -3.57 -4.85
C HIS A 9 4.48 -2.80 -4.35
N CYS A 10 4.30 -1.52 -4.00
CA CYS A 10 5.40 -0.69 -3.53
C CYS A 10 5.94 -1.20 -2.20
N TRP A 11 5.07 -1.62 -1.29
CA TRP A 11 5.55 -2.22 -0.05
C TRP A 11 6.28 -3.53 -0.30
N ALA A 12 5.71 -4.41 -1.13
CA ALA A 12 6.37 -5.67 -1.48
C ALA A 12 7.75 -5.43 -2.09
N TRP A 13 7.85 -4.49 -3.04
CA TRP A 13 9.14 -4.16 -3.64
C TRP A 13 10.15 -3.64 -2.62
N SER A 14 9.69 -2.91 -1.61
CA SER A 14 10.57 -2.46 -0.53
C SER A 14 11.20 -3.62 0.24
N LEU A 15 10.58 -4.80 0.19
CA LEU A 15 11.07 -5.99 0.88
C LEU A 15 11.99 -6.84 0.03
N TYR A 16 11.68 -7.03 -1.27
CA TYR A 16 12.46 -7.96 -2.08
C TYR A 16 13.12 -7.36 -3.32
N ASN A 17 12.72 -6.17 -3.74
CA ASN A 17 13.30 -5.53 -4.93
C ASN A 17 13.17 -4.00 -4.87
N TYR A 18 13.90 -3.40 -3.96
CA TYR A 18 13.83 -1.97 -3.68
C TYR A 18 14.07 -1.10 -4.93
N SER A 19 14.91 -1.58 -5.85
CA SER A 19 15.24 -0.84 -7.08
C SER A 19 14.04 -0.66 -8.03
N LYS A 20 12.97 -1.40 -7.85
CA LYS A 20 11.73 -1.19 -8.60
C LYS A 20 10.99 0.08 -8.21
N LEU A 21 11.23 0.61 -7.03
CA LEU A 21 10.69 1.91 -6.64
C LEU A 21 11.39 3.00 -7.44
N SER A 22 10.63 3.99 -7.91
CA SER A 22 11.22 5.15 -8.58
C SER A 22 12.13 5.92 -7.62
N ALA A 23 12.99 6.79 -8.16
CA ALA A 23 13.86 7.63 -7.33
C ALA A 23 13.04 8.50 -6.38
N ASN A 24 11.92 9.05 -6.85
CA ASN A 24 11.01 9.84 -6.00
C ASN A 24 10.38 8.99 -4.90
N ALA A 25 9.95 7.78 -5.23
CA ALA A 25 9.35 6.86 -4.25
C ALA A 25 10.38 6.47 -3.18
N GLN A 26 11.61 6.13 -3.59
CA GLN A 26 12.68 5.81 -2.66
C GLN A 26 12.97 6.98 -1.73
N ASP A 27 13.08 8.19 -2.28
CA ASP A 27 13.33 9.39 -1.50
C ASP A 27 12.20 9.63 -0.48
N ALA A 28 10.95 9.50 -0.91
CA ALA A 28 9.80 9.70 -0.04
C ALA A 28 9.78 8.70 1.12
N VAL A 29 10.04 7.43 0.83
CA VAL A 29 10.08 6.36 1.84
C VAL A 29 11.21 6.63 2.85
N GLU A 30 12.37 7.03 2.37
CA GLU A 30 13.54 7.28 3.23
C GLU A 30 13.35 8.51 4.12
N ARG A 31 12.62 9.52 3.66
CA ARG A 31 12.36 10.74 4.41
C ARG A 31 11.18 10.63 5.36
N ALA A 32 10.28 9.68 5.16
CA ALA A 32 9.10 9.56 5.98
C ALA A 32 9.45 9.17 7.42
N GLU A 33 8.82 9.82 8.38
CA GLU A 33 8.93 9.43 9.78
C GLU A 33 8.25 8.08 10.00
N THR A 34 7.14 7.84 9.32
CA THR A 34 6.40 6.58 9.40
C THR A 34 5.86 6.21 8.03
N ILE A 35 6.08 4.98 7.63
CA ILE A 35 5.39 4.38 6.48
C ILE A 35 4.22 3.56 6.98
N TYR A 36 3.07 3.69 6.31
CA TYR A 36 1.86 2.94 6.63
C TYR A 36 1.52 1.96 5.51
N VAL A 37 0.92 0.85 5.90
CA VAL A 37 0.41 -0.16 5.00
C VAL A 37 -0.99 -0.53 5.45
N SER A 38 -1.92 -0.67 4.51
CA SER A 38 -3.29 -1.08 4.83
C SER A 38 -3.35 -2.58 5.17
N PRO A 39 -4.21 -3.00 6.11
CA PRO A 39 -4.47 -4.43 6.34
C PRO A 39 -4.87 -5.18 5.07
N VAL A 40 -5.55 -4.53 4.12
CA VAL A 40 -5.97 -5.14 2.86
C VAL A 40 -4.77 -5.58 2.00
N THR A 41 -3.62 -4.94 2.17
CA THR A 41 -2.38 -5.34 1.50
C THR A 41 -1.94 -6.74 1.91
N PHE A 42 -2.09 -7.08 3.19
CA PHE A 42 -1.77 -8.44 3.68
C PHE A 42 -2.67 -9.48 3.04
N LEU A 43 -3.96 -9.18 2.89
CA LEU A 43 -4.91 -10.06 2.22
C LEU A 43 -4.55 -10.24 0.74
N GLU A 44 -4.25 -9.15 0.06
CA GLU A 44 -3.89 -9.19 -1.36
C GLU A 44 -2.64 -10.03 -1.61
N ILE A 45 -1.59 -9.82 -0.82
CA ILE A 45 -0.35 -10.60 -0.91
C ILE A 45 -0.65 -12.08 -0.65
N GLY A 46 -1.39 -12.37 0.43
CA GLY A 46 -1.75 -13.74 0.78
C GLY A 46 -2.52 -14.46 -0.32
N GLN A 47 -3.50 -13.80 -0.93
CA GLN A 47 -4.26 -14.38 -2.04
C GLN A 47 -3.37 -14.68 -3.25
N LYS A 48 -2.51 -13.75 -3.61
CA LYS A 48 -1.63 -13.91 -4.77
C LYS A 48 -0.59 -15.00 -4.55
N VAL A 49 -0.05 -15.13 -3.35
CA VAL A 49 0.85 -16.23 -3.01
C VAL A 49 0.10 -17.56 -3.08
N ARG A 50 -1.09 -17.64 -2.49
CA ARG A 50 -1.90 -18.87 -2.49
C ARG A 50 -2.23 -19.34 -3.91
N THR A 51 -2.48 -18.40 -4.82
CA THR A 51 -2.85 -18.71 -6.21
C THR A 51 -1.65 -18.82 -7.15
N GLY A 52 -0.43 -18.76 -6.64
CA GLY A 52 0.80 -18.89 -7.43
C GLY A 52 1.13 -17.66 -8.27
N LYS A 53 0.46 -16.53 -8.05
CA LYS A 53 0.65 -15.33 -8.86
C LYS A 53 1.78 -14.41 -8.36
N TRP A 54 2.30 -14.67 -7.16
CA TRP A 54 3.37 -13.86 -6.58
C TRP A 54 4.40 -14.70 -5.84
N PRO A 55 5.15 -15.57 -6.57
CA PRO A 55 6.13 -16.46 -5.93
C PRO A 55 7.23 -15.72 -5.18
N GLU A 56 7.58 -14.49 -5.60
CA GLU A 56 8.60 -13.68 -4.94
C GLU A 56 8.24 -13.34 -3.50
N MET A 57 6.94 -13.26 -3.19
CA MET A 57 6.48 -12.93 -1.84
C MET A 57 6.26 -14.16 -0.96
N ALA A 58 6.29 -15.36 -1.52
CA ALA A 58 6.06 -16.59 -0.76
C ALA A 58 7.01 -16.75 0.44
N PRO A 59 8.32 -16.46 0.33
CA PRO A 59 9.23 -16.60 1.47
C PRO A 59 8.89 -15.69 2.66
N TYR A 60 8.15 -14.61 2.45
CA TYR A 60 7.87 -13.59 3.46
C TYR A 60 6.50 -13.73 4.11
N ILE A 61 5.65 -14.65 3.62
CA ILE A 61 4.21 -14.63 3.89
C ILE A 61 3.84 -14.71 5.39
N HIS A 62 4.65 -15.40 6.18
CA HIS A 62 4.40 -15.53 7.62
C HIS A 62 5.18 -14.52 8.47
N GLN A 63 5.89 -13.60 7.83
CA GLN A 63 6.74 -12.61 8.49
C GLN A 63 6.34 -11.17 8.16
N LEU A 64 5.24 -10.97 7.44
CA LEU A 64 4.89 -9.66 6.90
C LEU A 64 4.77 -8.58 7.98
N SER A 65 4.05 -8.87 9.06
CA SER A 65 3.90 -7.91 10.17
C SER A 65 5.23 -7.57 10.82
N ALA A 66 6.07 -8.57 11.06
CA ALA A 66 7.38 -8.38 11.67
C ALA A 66 8.29 -7.56 10.77
N LEU A 67 8.22 -7.78 9.45
CA LEU A 67 9.01 -7.03 8.48
C LEU A 67 8.59 -5.56 8.42
N LEU A 68 7.29 -5.29 8.46
CA LEU A 68 6.80 -3.91 8.51
C LEU A 68 7.29 -3.20 9.77
N GLU A 69 7.17 -3.85 10.92
CA GLU A 69 7.64 -3.31 12.19
C GLU A 69 9.14 -3.02 12.14
N LYS A 70 9.92 -3.92 11.55
CA LYS A 70 11.35 -3.78 11.40
C LYS A 70 11.74 -2.57 10.52
N GLN A 71 10.90 -2.22 9.57
CA GLN A 71 11.07 -1.02 8.74
C GLN A 71 10.70 0.28 9.48
N GLY A 72 10.23 0.18 10.72
CA GLY A 72 9.68 1.32 11.44
C GLY A 72 8.29 1.71 10.94
N GLY A 73 7.62 0.82 10.22
CA GLY A 73 6.30 1.06 9.67
C GLY A 73 5.18 0.64 10.61
N ALA A 74 3.97 0.97 10.23
CA ALA A 74 2.76 0.66 11.00
C ALA A 74 1.60 0.35 10.07
N VAL A 75 0.60 -0.33 10.61
CA VAL A 75 -0.63 -0.62 9.88
C VAL A 75 -1.59 0.57 10.00
N ALA A 76 -2.12 1.02 8.87
CA ALA A 76 -3.21 1.98 8.86
C ALA A 76 -4.51 1.23 9.11
N ALA A 77 -5.10 1.38 10.29
CA ALA A 77 -6.27 0.61 10.69
C ALA A 77 -7.42 0.77 9.68
N LEU A 78 -8.04 -0.36 9.32
CA LEU A 78 -9.16 -0.38 8.38
C LEU A 78 -10.47 -0.16 9.14
N GLU A 79 -10.86 1.10 9.26
CA GLU A 79 -12.10 1.48 9.93
C GLU A 79 -13.32 1.12 9.07
N PRO A 80 -14.47 0.79 9.68
CA PRO A 80 -15.68 0.48 8.91
C PRO A 80 -16.08 1.58 7.92
N SER A 81 -15.89 2.86 8.28
CA SER A 81 -16.19 3.98 7.41
C SER A 81 -15.32 4.00 6.15
N ILE A 82 -14.07 3.53 6.24
CA ILE A 82 -13.18 3.42 5.08
C ILE A 82 -13.76 2.41 4.09
N CYS A 83 -14.30 1.30 4.57
CA CYS A 83 -14.90 0.28 3.72
C CYS A 83 -16.13 0.84 2.98
N VAL A 84 -16.98 1.59 3.69
CA VAL A 84 -18.15 2.22 3.08
C VAL A 84 -17.71 3.27 2.05
N ASP A 85 -16.77 4.12 2.40
CA ASP A 85 -16.25 5.14 1.50
C ASP A 85 -15.65 4.52 0.24
N ALA A 86 -14.90 3.43 0.37
CA ALA A 86 -14.33 2.72 -0.76
C ALA A 86 -15.41 2.23 -1.73
N ALA A 87 -16.49 1.69 -1.18
CA ALA A 87 -17.62 1.21 -1.99
C ALA A 87 -18.33 2.35 -2.72
N LEU A 88 -18.44 3.51 -2.09
CA LEU A 88 -19.19 4.65 -2.60
C LEU A 88 -18.36 5.60 -3.48
N LEU A 89 -17.05 5.38 -3.63
CA LEU A 89 -16.23 6.22 -4.50
C LEU A 89 -16.81 6.27 -5.91
N GLU A 90 -17.03 7.48 -6.43
CA GLU A 90 -17.41 7.70 -7.83
C GLU A 90 -16.18 7.55 -8.71
N TRP A 91 -15.88 6.31 -9.02
CA TRP A 91 -14.67 5.90 -9.72
C TRP A 91 -14.97 4.61 -10.47
N ASP A 92 -14.77 4.58 -11.77
CA ASP A 92 -15.07 3.41 -12.61
C ASP A 92 -14.16 2.21 -12.33
N TRP A 93 -13.09 2.41 -11.60
CA TRP A 93 -12.15 1.36 -11.24
C TRP A 93 -12.80 0.38 -10.27
N ARG A 94 -12.77 -0.92 -10.61
CA ARG A 94 -13.51 -1.94 -9.87
C ARG A 94 -12.69 -2.74 -8.89
N ASP A 95 -11.36 -2.66 -8.98
CA ASP A 95 -10.49 -3.42 -8.08
C ASP A 95 -10.75 -3.02 -6.62
N PRO A 96 -11.30 -3.94 -5.79
CA PRO A 96 -11.65 -3.59 -4.42
C PRO A 96 -10.42 -3.26 -3.56
N PHE A 97 -9.26 -3.86 -3.84
CA PHE A 97 -8.05 -3.55 -3.11
C PHE A 97 -7.61 -2.12 -3.36
N ASP A 98 -7.59 -1.69 -4.62
CA ASP A 98 -7.22 -0.33 -4.97
C ASP A 98 -8.20 0.70 -4.41
N ARG A 99 -9.50 0.39 -4.45
CA ARG A 99 -10.53 1.25 -3.89
C ARG A 99 -10.35 1.43 -2.39
N LEU A 100 -10.04 0.35 -1.66
CA LEU A 100 -9.78 0.40 -0.22
C LEU A 100 -8.51 1.17 0.09
N ILE A 101 -7.46 1.01 -0.70
CA ILE A 101 -6.21 1.75 -0.52
C ILE A 101 -6.45 3.25 -0.74
N ALA A 102 -7.16 3.63 -1.79
CA ALA A 102 -7.49 5.04 -2.06
C ALA A 102 -8.32 5.65 -0.92
N ALA A 103 -9.35 4.94 -0.46
CA ALA A 103 -10.18 5.39 0.65
C ALA A 103 -9.37 5.53 1.95
N THR A 104 -8.43 4.62 2.20
CA THR A 104 -7.54 4.68 3.36
C THR A 104 -6.65 5.90 3.31
N ALA A 105 -6.03 6.16 2.16
CA ALA A 105 -5.18 7.33 1.98
C ALA A 105 -5.96 8.62 2.25
N ASN A 106 -7.17 8.72 1.72
CA ASN A 106 -8.01 9.90 1.92
C ASN A 106 -8.48 10.04 3.38
N TYR A 107 -8.84 8.94 4.02
CA TYR A 107 -9.31 8.96 5.41
C TYR A 107 -8.22 9.51 6.36
N TYR A 108 -6.99 9.07 6.17
CA TYR A 108 -5.87 9.50 7.02
C TYR A 108 -5.11 10.70 6.47
N ALA A 109 -5.55 11.26 5.34
CA ALA A 109 -4.88 12.37 4.65
C ALA A 109 -3.40 12.06 4.38
N LEU A 110 -3.12 10.86 3.88
CA LEU A 110 -1.77 10.41 3.55
C LEU A 110 -1.55 10.44 2.03
N PRO A 111 -0.39 10.90 1.55
CA PRO A 111 -0.03 10.66 0.17
C PRO A 111 0.23 9.17 -0.05
N LEU A 112 -0.04 8.69 -1.25
CA LEU A 112 0.11 7.29 -1.64
C LEU A 112 1.34 7.11 -2.52
N VAL A 113 2.23 6.24 -2.13
CA VAL A 113 3.33 5.80 -3.01
C VAL A 113 2.80 4.66 -3.86
N SER A 114 2.73 4.88 -5.16
CA SER A 114 2.22 3.89 -6.12
C SER A 114 2.75 4.16 -7.51
N ALA A 115 3.14 3.11 -8.20
CA ALA A 115 3.50 3.15 -9.62
C ALA A 115 2.28 3.28 -10.53
N ASP A 116 1.09 3.04 -10.01
CA ASP A 116 -0.12 2.94 -10.81
C ASP A 116 -0.83 4.29 -10.96
N SER A 117 -0.82 4.83 -12.17
CA SER A 117 -1.44 6.11 -12.48
C SER A 117 -2.96 6.11 -12.33
N VAL A 118 -3.60 4.94 -12.12
CA VAL A 118 -5.05 4.86 -11.90
C VAL A 118 -5.48 5.69 -10.67
N PHE A 119 -4.56 5.89 -9.72
CA PHE A 119 -4.82 6.68 -8.52
C PHE A 119 -4.78 8.20 -8.74
N ASP A 120 -4.30 8.66 -9.89
CA ASP A 120 -4.22 10.10 -10.18
C ASP A 120 -5.61 10.74 -10.14
N GLY A 121 -5.71 11.88 -9.49
CA GLY A 121 -6.98 12.56 -9.29
C GLY A 121 -7.85 11.97 -8.17
N ARG A 122 -7.44 10.86 -7.56
CA ARG A 122 -8.15 10.22 -6.43
C ARG A 122 -7.46 10.49 -5.11
N VAL A 123 -6.12 10.41 -5.13
CA VAL A 123 -5.26 10.67 -3.97
C VAL A 123 -4.01 11.39 -4.45
N PRO A 124 -3.32 12.15 -3.59
CA PRO A 124 -1.97 12.60 -3.91
C PRO A 124 -1.05 11.41 -4.09
N ARG A 125 -0.50 11.22 -5.28
CA ARG A 125 0.34 10.07 -5.62
C ARG A 125 1.80 10.51 -5.76
N ILE A 126 2.68 9.70 -5.21
CA ILE A 126 4.14 9.84 -5.32
C ILE A 126 4.68 8.70 -6.17
N TRP A 127 5.36 9.10 -7.24
CA TRP A 127 6.08 8.13 -8.05
C TRP A 127 7.20 8.80 -8.88
#